data_345debb7c4b5cfc300f6da91200a790b
#
_entry.id   345debb7c4b5cfc300f6da91200a790b
#
_cell.length_a   1.000
_cell.length_b   1.000
_cell.length_c   1.000
_cell.angle_alpha   90.00
_cell.angle_beta   90.00
_cell.angle_gamma   90.00
#
_symmetry.space_group_name_H-M   'P 1'
#
loop_
_entity.id
_entity.type
_entity.pdbx_description
1 polymer ?
#
loop_
_entity_poly.entity_id
_entity_poly.type
_entity_poly.pdbx_seq_one_letter_code
_entity_poly.pdbx_strand_id
1 'polypeptide(L)'
;RGKPMPNFNHGYIQLNLGVALREQYGKQFSVVSEVSIPTGTSTVTPDVLVFSKRPVNWFETKPELSEPPILAIEIQSPSQPMETIVNKANALLDIGVKTVWVIQPALKTVSIFSKSNPPKTFVEGTVQDKISGIELSFEKIFATE
;
A
#
# COMPACT_ATOMS: atom_id res chain seq x y z
N ARG A 1 0.36 3.15 19.10
CA ARG A 1 -0.71 3.76 19.76
C ARG A 1 -1.75 4.29 18.80
N GLY A 2 -2.99 3.93 18.99
CA GLY A 2 -4.04 4.30 18.07
C GLY A 2 -4.06 3.49 16.79
N LYS A 3 -3.07 2.66 16.54
CA LYS A 3 -3.07 1.78 15.40
C LYS A 3 -3.91 0.55 15.71
N PRO A 4 -4.91 0.21 14.87
CA PRO A 4 -5.70 -1.01 15.08
C PRO A 4 -4.79 -2.23 15.08
N MET A 5 -5.16 -3.22 15.88
CA MET A 5 -4.39 -4.46 15.94
C MET A 5 -4.57 -5.24 14.66
N PRO A 6 -3.50 -5.50 13.90
CA PRO A 6 -3.61 -6.39 12.74
C PRO A 6 -3.84 -7.82 13.21
N ASN A 7 -4.61 -8.57 12.43
CA ASN A 7 -4.87 -9.96 12.74
C ASN A 7 -4.09 -10.87 11.78
N PHE A 8 -4.35 -12.17 11.88
CA PHE A 8 -3.68 -13.17 11.05
C PHE A 8 -3.85 -12.88 9.56
N ASN A 9 -5.07 -12.56 9.14
CA ASN A 9 -5.35 -12.30 7.72
C ASN A 9 -4.61 -11.06 7.22
N HIS A 10 -4.56 -10.02 8.02
CA HIS A 10 -3.82 -8.80 7.68
C HIS A 10 -2.36 -9.13 7.41
N GLY A 11 -1.73 -9.86 8.34
CA GLY A 11 -0.32 -10.21 8.19
C GLY A 11 -0.07 -11.13 7.00
N TYR A 12 -1.00 -12.05 6.75
CA TYR A 12 -0.89 -12.97 5.62
C TYR A 12 -0.89 -12.21 4.29
N ILE A 13 -1.84 -11.27 4.13
CA ILE A 13 -1.95 -10.47 2.91
C ILE A 13 -0.73 -9.55 2.77
N GLN A 14 -0.28 -8.95 3.86
CA GLN A 14 0.88 -8.06 3.81
C GLN A 14 2.11 -8.79 3.27
N LEU A 15 2.35 -10.00 3.75
CA LEU A 15 3.49 -10.77 3.27
C LEU A 15 3.30 -11.20 1.82
N ASN A 16 2.09 -11.63 1.44
CA ASN A 16 1.80 -11.97 0.05
C ASN A 16 2.10 -10.81 -0.90
N LEU A 17 1.69 -9.60 -0.51
CA LEU A 17 1.94 -8.40 -1.32
C LEU A 17 3.44 -8.16 -1.49
N GLY A 18 4.19 -8.27 -0.40
CA GLY A 18 5.64 -8.07 -0.45
C GLY A 18 6.32 -9.06 -1.38
N VAL A 19 5.95 -10.33 -1.27
CA VAL A 19 6.52 -11.38 -2.11
C VAL A 19 6.17 -11.14 -3.58
N ALA A 20 4.87 -10.94 -3.87
CA ALA A 20 4.42 -10.79 -5.26
C ALA A 20 5.01 -9.53 -5.91
N LEU A 21 5.02 -8.41 -5.18
CA LEU A 21 5.56 -7.17 -5.72
C LEU A 21 7.05 -7.27 -5.97
N ARG A 22 7.79 -7.91 -5.08
CA ARG A 22 9.23 -8.07 -5.29
C ARG A 22 9.55 -9.02 -6.42
N GLU A 23 8.78 -10.09 -6.56
CA GLU A 23 8.98 -11.01 -7.67
C GLU A 23 8.77 -10.33 -9.02
N GLN A 24 7.71 -9.54 -9.14
CA GLN A 24 7.36 -8.93 -10.42
C GLN A 24 8.09 -7.62 -10.68
N TYR A 25 8.34 -6.82 -9.65
CA TYR A 25 8.80 -5.45 -9.81
C TYR A 25 10.06 -5.10 -9.02
N GLY A 26 10.69 -6.07 -8.35
CA GLY A 26 11.83 -5.79 -7.50
C GLY A 26 13.04 -5.22 -8.22
N LYS A 27 13.18 -5.46 -9.53
CA LYS A 27 14.27 -4.89 -10.31
C LYS A 27 13.96 -3.44 -10.70
N GLN A 28 12.70 -3.10 -10.78
CA GLN A 28 12.23 -1.80 -11.27
C GLN A 28 11.92 -0.83 -10.13
N PHE A 29 11.44 -1.34 -9.02
CA PHE A 29 10.99 -0.53 -7.88
C PHE A 29 11.61 -1.04 -6.58
N SER A 30 11.64 -0.16 -5.57
CA SER A 30 11.97 -0.55 -4.21
C SER A 30 10.68 -0.79 -3.44
N VAL A 31 10.50 -2.02 -2.95
CA VAL A 31 9.29 -2.43 -2.22
C VAL A 31 9.64 -2.57 -0.75
N VAL A 32 8.95 -1.85 0.11
CA VAL A 32 9.20 -1.86 1.55
C VAL A 32 7.88 -1.92 2.32
N SER A 33 7.95 -2.16 3.61
CA SER A 33 6.75 -2.22 4.45
C SER A 33 6.90 -1.30 5.64
N GLU A 34 5.78 -0.71 6.05
CA GLU A 34 5.63 0.03 7.30
C GLU A 34 6.65 1.14 7.50
N VAL A 35 6.87 1.93 6.44
CA VAL A 35 7.68 3.13 6.52
C VAL A 35 6.74 4.32 6.73
N SER A 36 7.06 5.15 7.71
CA SER A 36 6.22 6.30 8.05
C SER A 36 6.41 7.43 7.06
N ILE A 37 5.31 7.99 6.60
CA ILE A 37 5.27 9.07 5.62
C ILE A 37 4.66 10.31 6.27
N PRO A 38 5.41 11.43 6.37
CA PRO A 38 4.82 12.68 6.85
C PRO A 38 3.82 13.21 5.83
N THR A 39 2.65 13.63 6.31
CA THR A 39 1.59 14.14 5.43
C THR A 39 1.22 15.58 5.75
N GLY A 40 2.15 16.34 6.30
CA GLY A 40 1.91 17.75 6.64
C GLY A 40 1.41 17.90 8.07
N THR A 41 0.19 17.47 8.34
CA THR A 41 -0.41 17.60 9.67
C THR A 41 -0.27 16.34 10.52
N SER A 42 0.09 15.23 9.91
CA SER A 42 0.22 13.97 10.65
C SER A 42 1.21 13.04 9.94
N THR A 43 1.25 11.81 10.38
CA THR A 43 2.12 10.79 9.80
C THR A 43 1.27 9.57 9.49
N VAL A 44 1.45 9.00 8.30
CA VAL A 44 0.78 7.77 7.89
C VAL A 44 1.83 6.69 7.69
N THR A 45 1.55 5.50 8.19
CA THR A 45 2.45 4.35 8.05
C THR A 45 1.73 3.25 7.27
N PRO A 46 1.76 3.31 5.93
CA PRO A 46 1.10 2.27 5.12
C PRO A 46 1.73 0.90 5.35
N ASP A 47 0.94 -0.14 5.09
CA ASP A 47 1.41 -1.51 5.30
C ASP A 47 2.48 -1.90 4.27
N VAL A 48 2.29 -1.52 3.01
CA VAL A 48 3.25 -1.80 1.94
C VAL A 48 3.42 -0.54 1.10
N LEU A 49 4.65 -0.26 0.68
CA LEU A 49 4.97 0.91 -0.12
C LEU A 49 5.87 0.53 -1.27
N VAL A 50 5.65 1.18 -2.41
CA VAL A 50 6.47 1.00 -3.60
C VAL A 50 7.06 2.35 -3.98
N PHE A 51 8.39 2.43 -3.98
CA PHE A 51 9.12 3.64 -4.36
C PHE A 51 9.82 3.44 -5.68
N SER A 52 10.20 4.53 -6.32
CA SER A 52 11.17 4.46 -7.41
C SER A 52 12.41 3.72 -6.91
N LYS A 53 13.06 2.95 -7.80
CA LYS A 53 14.20 2.14 -7.39
C LYS A 53 15.30 3.04 -6.81
N ARG A 54 15.78 2.68 -5.64
CA ARG A 54 16.85 3.40 -4.96
C ARG A 54 17.79 2.42 -4.29
N PRO A 55 19.07 2.79 -4.15
CA PRO A 55 20.01 1.93 -3.43
C PRO A 55 19.70 1.92 -1.93
N VAL A 56 20.05 0.83 -1.27
CA VAL A 56 19.89 0.72 0.17
C VAL A 56 21.26 0.98 0.81
N ASN A 57 21.29 1.97 1.69
CA ASN A 57 22.47 2.26 2.49
C ASN A 57 22.19 1.79 3.92
N TRP A 58 22.75 0.64 4.28
CA TRP A 58 22.46 0.02 5.57
C TRP A 58 22.98 0.80 6.77
N PHE A 59 23.85 1.79 6.54
CA PHE A 59 24.34 2.66 7.60
C PHE A 59 23.44 3.89 7.81
N GLU A 60 22.48 4.12 6.93
CA GLU A 60 21.61 5.28 7.03
C GLU A 60 20.60 5.07 8.16
N THR A 61 20.52 6.07 9.05
CA THR A 61 19.60 6.00 10.19
C THR A 61 18.53 7.08 10.16
N LYS A 62 18.58 7.98 9.16
CA LYS A 62 17.61 9.07 9.06
C LYS A 62 16.27 8.55 8.59
N PRO A 63 15.18 8.95 9.24
CA PRO A 63 13.85 8.49 8.83
C PRO A 63 13.27 9.23 7.63
N GLU A 64 13.89 10.34 7.23
CA GLU A 64 13.30 11.19 6.19
C GLU A 64 13.43 10.59 4.80
N LEU A 65 12.41 10.81 4.00
CA LEU A 65 12.36 10.36 2.62
C LEU A 65 12.39 11.58 1.70
N SER A 66 13.16 11.48 0.61
CA SER A 66 13.32 12.59 -0.34
C SER A 66 12.14 12.71 -1.29
N GLU A 67 11.34 11.66 -1.44
CA GLU A 67 10.20 11.67 -2.36
C GLU A 67 9.11 10.75 -1.84
N PRO A 68 7.84 11.00 -2.21
CA PRO A 68 6.76 10.11 -1.80
C PRO A 68 6.82 8.78 -2.56
N PRO A 69 6.21 7.73 -2.04
CA PRO A 69 6.11 6.48 -2.77
C PRO A 69 5.22 6.65 -4.00
N ILE A 70 5.42 5.78 -4.98
CA ILE A 70 4.56 5.72 -6.17
C ILE A 70 3.21 5.13 -5.78
N LEU A 71 3.24 4.10 -4.95
CA LEU A 71 2.05 3.37 -4.52
C LEU A 71 2.15 3.10 -3.03
N ALA A 72 1.06 3.31 -2.31
CA ALA A 72 0.92 2.90 -0.93
C ALA A 72 -0.27 1.95 -0.83
N ILE A 73 -0.14 0.89 -0.03
CA ILE A 73 -1.19 -0.10 0.16
C ILE A 73 -1.56 -0.18 1.63
N GLU A 74 -2.84 0.02 1.91
CA GLU A 74 -3.41 -0.12 3.25
C GLU A 74 -4.28 -1.37 3.29
N ILE A 75 -4.04 -2.21 4.27
CA ILE A 75 -4.86 -3.41 4.49
C ILE A 75 -5.74 -3.12 5.69
N GLN A 76 -7.05 -3.16 5.51
CA GLN A 76 -7.97 -2.83 6.60
C GLN A 76 -7.88 -3.87 7.71
N SER A 77 -7.69 -3.39 8.94
CA SER A 77 -7.75 -4.23 10.14
C SER A 77 -9.21 -4.34 10.59
N PRO A 78 -9.58 -5.43 11.30
CA PRO A 78 -11.00 -5.69 11.60
C PRO A 78 -11.74 -4.56 12.29
N SER A 79 -11.09 -3.83 13.18
CA SER A 79 -11.75 -2.76 13.94
C SER A 79 -11.55 -1.37 13.34
N GLN A 80 -10.92 -1.28 12.19
CA GLN A 80 -10.57 0.01 11.59
C GLN A 80 -11.74 0.53 10.74
N PRO A 81 -12.28 1.73 11.05
CA PRO A 81 -13.36 2.29 10.24
C PRO A 81 -12.88 2.65 8.84
N MET A 82 -13.76 2.48 7.86
CA MET A 82 -13.42 2.84 6.48
C MET A 82 -13.11 4.33 6.34
N GLU A 83 -13.80 5.17 7.10
CA GLU A 83 -13.55 6.62 7.05
C GLU A 83 -12.09 6.95 7.38
N THR A 84 -11.52 6.27 8.38
CA THR A 84 -10.12 6.47 8.75
C THR A 84 -9.20 6.11 7.60
N ILE A 85 -9.49 5.01 6.91
CA ILE A 85 -8.67 4.56 5.78
C ILE A 85 -8.77 5.54 4.62
N VAL A 86 -9.97 6.01 4.32
CA VAL A 86 -10.17 6.98 3.24
C VAL A 86 -9.43 8.28 3.54
N ASN A 87 -9.47 8.74 4.79
CA ASN A 87 -8.74 9.94 5.19
C ASN A 87 -7.24 9.76 5.02
N LYS A 88 -6.70 8.60 5.38
CA LYS A 88 -5.28 8.29 5.17
C LYS A 88 -4.93 8.28 3.69
N ALA A 89 -5.78 7.66 2.87
CA ALA A 89 -5.55 7.61 1.43
C ALA A 89 -5.50 9.02 0.84
N ASN A 90 -6.45 9.87 1.22
CA ASN A 90 -6.48 11.25 0.72
C ASN A 90 -5.25 12.03 1.17
N ALA A 91 -4.80 11.85 2.41
CA ALA A 91 -3.61 12.53 2.90
C ALA A 91 -2.36 12.13 2.10
N LEU A 92 -2.25 10.84 1.77
CA LEU A 92 -1.13 10.35 0.95
C LEU A 92 -1.19 10.89 -0.47
N LEU A 93 -2.37 10.91 -1.07
CA LEU A 93 -2.53 11.47 -2.42
C LEU A 93 -2.18 12.95 -2.44
N ASP A 94 -2.52 13.69 -1.39
CA ASP A 94 -2.25 15.12 -1.31
C ASP A 94 -0.75 15.45 -1.28
N ILE A 95 0.08 14.54 -0.78
CA ILE A 95 1.53 14.78 -0.75
C ILE A 95 2.26 14.18 -1.95
N GLY A 96 1.51 13.64 -2.92
CA GLY A 96 2.10 13.22 -4.18
C GLY A 96 2.20 11.72 -4.43
N VAL A 97 1.65 10.89 -3.53
CA VAL A 97 1.54 9.46 -3.81
C VAL A 97 0.58 9.31 -5.00
N LYS A 98 0.97 8.55 -6.01
CA LYS A 98 0.19 8.47 -7.25
C LYS A 98 -1.11 7.71 -7.07
N THR A 99 -1.05 6.58 -6.39
CA THR A 99 -2.24 5.78 -6.10
C THR A 99 -2.13 5.14 -4.73
N VAL A 100 -3.28 4.89 -4.12
CA VAL A 100 -3.37 4.18 -2.85
C VAL A 100 -4.31 3.02 -3.06
N TRP A 101 -3.86 1.81 -2.75
CA TRP A 101 -4.71 0.62 -2.77
C TRP A 101 -5.21 0.37 -1.36
N VAL A 102 -6.51 0.12 -1.26
CA VAL A 102 -7.12 -0.27 0.01
C VAL A 102 -7.66 -1.68 -0.13
N ILE A 103 -7.15 -2.59 0.69
CA ILE A 103 -7.57 -4.00 0.66
C ILE A 103 -8.46 -4.27 1.84
N GLN A 104 -9.64 -4.81 1.58
CA GLN A 104 -10.58 -5.25 2.60
C GLN A 104 -10.61 -6.77 2.63
N PRO A 105 -9.90 -7.40 3.59
CA PRO A 105 -9.80 -8.87 3.59
C PRO A 105 -11.15 -9.57 3.72
N ALA A 106 -12.05 -9.02 4.55
CA ALA A 106 -13.34 -9.65 4.81
C ALA A 106 -14.19 -9.76 3.56
N LEU A 107 -14.06 -8.80 2.65
CA LEU A 107 -14.84 -8.78 1.41
C LEU A 107 -14.02 -9.26 0.21
N LYS A 108 -12.73 -9.52 0.40
CA LYS A 108 -11.80 -9.84 -0.68
C LYS A 108 -11.90 -8.82 -1.80
N THR A 109 -11.71 -7.53 -1.46
CA THR A 109 -11.75 -6.45 -2.44
C THR A 109 -10.46 -5.66 -2.40
N VAL A 110 -10.11 -5.07 -3.54
CA VAL A 110 -9.00 -4.12 -3.66
C VAL A 110 -9.54 -2.89 -4.36
N SER A 111 -9.46 -1.75 -3.69
CA SER A 111 -9.91 -0.47 -4.25
C SER A 111 -8.71 0.41 -4.53
N ILE A 112 -8.68 1.04 -5.71
CA ILE A 112 -7.60 1.94 -6.11
C ILE A 112 -8.11 3.37 -6.01
N PHE A 113 -7.41 4.17 -5.19
CA PHE A 113 -7.71 5.60 -5.02
C PHE A 113 -6.67 6.43 -5.77
N SER A 114 -7.13 7.47 -6.45
CA SER A 114 -6.27 8.45 -7.13
C SER A 114 -6.95 9.80 -7.08
N LYS A 115 -6.19 10.87 -7.38
CA LYS A 115 -6.79 12.20 -7.40
C LYS A 115 -7.66 12.45 -8.63
N SER A 116 -7.31 11.81 -9.74
CA SER A 116 -7.92 12.14 -11.03
C SER A 116 -9.18 11.34 -11.36
N ASN A 117 -9.44 10.26 -10.63
CA ASN A 117 -10.55 9.37 -10.96
C ASN A 117 -11.29 8.92 -9.71
N PRO A 118 -12.58 8.58 -9.81
CA PRO A 118 -13.27 7.92 -8.70
C PRO A 118 -12.60 6.60 -8.34
N PRO A 119 -12.72 6.14 -7.10
CA PRO A 119 -12.13 4.86 -6.71
C PRO A 119 -12.68 3.73 -7.56
N LYS A 120 -11.81 2.79 -7.90
CA LYS A 120 -12.17 1.60 -8.67
C LYS A 120 -11.92 0.38 -7.81
N THR A 121 -12.94 -0.48 -7.67
CA THR A 121 -12.85 -1.67 -6.83
C THR A 121 -12.80 -2.92 -7.67
N PHE A 122 -11.83 -3.78 -7.35
CA PHE A 122 -11.66 -5.08 -8.00
C PHE A 122 -12.11 -6.16 -7.01
N VAL A 123 -12.81 -7.16 -7.53
CA VAL A 123 -13.31 -8.28 -6.71
C VAL A 123 -12.79 -9.62 -7.20
N GLU A 124 -12.10 -9.64 -8.32
CA GLU A 124 -11.56 -10.86 -8.91
C GLU A 124 -10.57 -10.52 -10.02
N GLY A 125 -9.90 -11.52 -10.53
CA GLY A 125 -9.02 -11.37 -11.68
C GLY A 125 -7.72 -10.68 -11.33
N THR A 126 -7.40 -9.65 -12.07
CA THR A 126 -6.15 -8.92 -11.91
C THR A 126 -6.43 -7.47 -11.53
N VAL A 127 -5.81 -7.02 -10.46
CA VAL A 127 -5.85 -5.61 -10.09
C VAL A 127 -4.94 -4.87 -11.07
N GLN A 128 -5.51 -3.94 -11.83
CA GLN A 128 -4.78 -3.18 -12.85
C GLN A 128 -4.79 -1.72 -12.47
N ASP A 129 -3.62 -1.22 -12.09
CA ASP A 129 -3.44 0.18 -11.73
C ASP A 129 -2.65 0.87 -12.84
N LYS A 130 -3.37 1.51 -13.76
CA LYS A 130 -2.75 2.14 -14.92
C LYS A 130 -1.95 3.38 -14.56
N ILE A 131 -2.21 3.97 -13.41
CA ILE A 131 -1.51 5.20 -13.00
C ILE A 131 -0.11 4.86 -12.48
N SER A 132 0.00 3.86 -11.61
CA SER A 132 1.31 3.41 -11.11
C SER A 132 1.98 2.44 -12.09
N GLY A 133 1.20 1.79 -12.95
CA GLY A 133 1.70 0.76 -13.84
C GLY A 133 1.85 -0.60 -13.19
N ILE A 134 1.34 -0.76 -11.97
CA ILE A 134 1.49 -2.00 -11.21
C ILE A 134 0.23 -2.84 -11.33
N GLU A 135 0.42 -4.14 -11.60
CA GLU A 135 -0.66 -5.11 -11.69
C GLU A 135 -0.36 -6.30 -10.81
N LEU A 136 -1.37 -6.81 -10.12
CA LEU A 136 -1.26 -8.04 -9.33
C LEU A 136 -2.53 -8.86 -9.48
N SER A 137 -2.37 -10.17 -9.62
CA SER A 137 -3.54 -11.04 -9.64
C SER A 137 -4.11 -11.23 -8.24
N PHE A 138 -5.42 -11.41 -8.16
CA PHE A 138 -6.08 -11.73 -6.89
C PHE A 138 -5.52 -13.00 -6.27
N GLU A 139 -5.15 -13.99 -7.10
CA GLU A 139 -4.57 -15.21 -6.59
C GLU A 139 -3.32 -14.96 -5.77
N LYS A 140 -2.45 -14.03 -6.24
CA LYS A 140 -1.22 -13.74 -5.51
C LYS A 140 -1.48 -12.96 -4.24
N ILE A 141 -2.46 -12.06 -4.26
CA ILE A 141 -2.79 -11.26 -3.08
C ILE A 141 -3.38 -12.13 -1.98
N PHE A 142 -4.29 -13.02 -2.34
CA PHE A 142 -5.02 -13.86 -1.40
C PHE A 142 -4.55 -15.31 -1.36
N ALA A 143 -3.32 -15.57 -1.81
CA ALA A 143 -2.75 -16.91 -1.81
C ALA A 143 -2.59 -17.45 -0.38
N THR A 144 -2.84 -18.75 -0.22
CA THR A 144 -2.72 -19.41 1.07
C THR A 144 -1.61 -20.45 1.10
N GLU A 145 -0.77 -20.50 0.08
CA GLU A 145 0.42 -21.38 0.07
C GLU A 145 1.57 -20.71 -0.65
#